data_e55ac863f3050a6add95e527c55a87fb
#
_entry.id   e55ac863f3050a6add95e527c55a87fb
#
_cell.length_a   1.000
_cell.length_b   1.000
_cell.length_c   1.000
_cell.angle_alpha   90.00
_cell.angle_beta   90.00
_cell.angle_gamma   90.00
#
_symmetry.space_group_name_H-M   'P 1'
#
loop_
_entity.id
_entity.type
_entity.pdbx_description
1 polymer ?
#
loop_
_entity_poly.entity_id
_entity_poly.type
_entity_poly.pdbx_seq_one_letter_code
_entity_poly.pdbx_strand_id
1 'polypeptide(L)'
;IPLTGAVVVSTPQNIALADAKKGVNMFQMDSIAVPVLGMVENMSYFTPEELPDNKYYIFGEGGAKGLAEQMGIDLLAEIPLVQSVREAADAGRPAVLQGATPVALELLNLAKNVVTAIEKRNVSLPPTSAVETTNEAGCSTK
;
A
#
# COMPACT_ATOMS: atom_id res chain seq x y z
N ILE A 1 -14.90 -12.20 -8.66
CA ILE A 1 -13.78 -11.85 -9.55
C ILE A 1 -12.51 -12.34 -8.91
N PRO A 2 -11.65 -13.12 -9.60
CA PRO A 2 -10.35 -13.51 -9.08
C PRO A 2 -9.46 -12.27 -8.84
N LEU A 3 -8.83 -12.20 -7.68
CA LEU A 3 -7.89 -11.12 -7.35
C LEU A 3 -6.45 -11.65 -7.49
N THR A 4 -5.62 -10.97 -8.25
CA THR A 4 -4.21 -11.36 -8.40
C THR A 4 -3.44 -11.17 -7.09
N GLY A 5 -3.76 -10.15 -6.34
CA GLY A 5 -3.16 -9.85 -5.04
C GLY A 5 -3.67 -8.54 -4.47
N ALA A 6 -3.22 -8.23 -3.27
CA ALA A 6 -3.54 -7.00 -2.55
C ALA A 6 -2.29 -6.16 -2.29
N VAL A 7 -2.41 -4.84 -2.39
CA VAL A 7 -1.43 -3.86 -1.92
C VAL A 7 -2.00 -3.18 -0.69
N VAL A 8 -1.27 -3.20 0.42
CA VAL A 8 -1.69 -2.58 1.67
C VAL A 8 -1.06 -1.22 1.80
N VAL A 9 -1.86 -0.17 1.95
CA VAL A 9 -1.40 1.21 2.10
C VAL A 9 -1.63 1.66 3.54
N SER A 10 -0.61 2.22 4.18
CA SER A 10 -0.68 2.77 5.53
C SER A 10 0.13 4.05 5.65
N THR A 11 -0.13 4.84 6.69
CA THR A 11 0.77 5.88 7.16
C THR A 11 1.75 5.30 8.19
N PRO A 12 2.87 6.01 8.55
CA PRO A 12 3.83 5.50 9.53
C PRO A 12 3.31 5.41 10.97
N GLN A 13 2.13 5.94 11.26
CA GLN A 13 1.55 6.01 12.61
C GLN A 13 1.23 4.62 13.16
N ASN A 14 1.59 4.35 14.42
CA ASN A 14 1.33 3.07 15.09
C ASN A 14 -0.14 2.63 15.04
N ILE A 15 -1.08 3.56 15.16
CA ILE A 15 -2.52 3.25 15.11
C ILE A 15 -2.93 2.76 13.71
N ALA A 16 -2.43 3.38 12.65
CA ALA A 16 -2.69 2.98 11.28
C ALA A 16 -2.02 1.63 10.96
N LEU A 17 -0.79 1.43 11.45
CA LEU A 17 -0.06 0.17 11.28
C LEU A 17 -0.74 -1.00 11.98
N ALA A 18 -1.36 -0.78 13.13
CA ALA A 18 -2.14 -1.80 13.82
C ALA A 18 -3.32 -2.30 12.96
N ASP A 19 -3.99 -1.40 12.25
CA ASP A 19 -5.08 -1.77 11.33
C ASP A 19 -4.56 -2.35 10.02
N ALA A 20 -3.46 -1.83 9.47
CA ALA A 20 -2.79 -2.41 8.31
C ALA A 20 -2.37 -3.87 8.58
N LYS A 21 -1.83 -4.16 9.76
CA LYS A 21 -1.48 -5.53 10.19
C LYS A 21 -2.69 -6.46 10.21
N LYS A 22 -3.84 -5.99 10.69
CA LYS A 22 -5.09 -6.77 10.64
C LYS A 22 -5.52 -7.04 9.20
N GLY A 23 -5.41 -6.03 8.31
CA GLY A 23 -5.69 -6.18 6.88
C GLY A 23 -4.82 -7.23 6.20
N VAL A 24 -3.50 -7.20 6.45
CA VAL A 24 -2.57 -8.23 5.94
C VAL A 24 -2.98 -9.62 6.43
N ASN A 25 -3.20 -9.78 7.74
CA ASN A 25 -3.62 -11.06 8.31
C ASN A 25 -4.95 -11.56 7.70
N MET A 26 -5.90 -10.66 7.46
CA MET A 26 -7.17 -11.00 6.82
C MET A 26 -6.96 -11.59 5.42
N PHE A 27 -6.11 -10.97 4.59
CA PHE A 27 -5.81 -11.49 3.26
C PHE A 27 -5.09 -12.85 3.29
N GLN A 28 -4.33 -13.12 4.34
CA GLN A 28 -3.60 -14.38 4.54
C GLN A 28 -4.45 -15.52 5.14
N MET A 29 -5.71 -15.25 5.54
CA MET A 29 -6.61 -16.30 6.03
C MET A 29 -6.96 -17.28 4.91
N ASP A 30 -6.99 -18.59 5.20
CA ASP A 30 -7.31 -19.65 4.22
C ASP A 30 -8.65 -19.43 3.49
N SER A 31 -9.63 -18.85 4.19
CA SER A 31 -10.94 -18.53 3.62
C SER A 31 -10.93 -17.39 2.58
N ILE A 32 -9.88 -16.56 2.56
CA ILE A 32 -9.71 -15.43 1.64
C ILE A 32 -8.58 -15.72 0.67
N ALA A 33 -7.41 -16.13 1.20
CA ALA A 33 -6.22 -16.57 0.47
C ALA A 33 -5.80 -15.66 -0.69
N VAL A 34 -5.83 -14.34 -0.47
CA VAL A 34 -5.37 -13.34 -1.45
C VAL A 34 -3.92 -12.98 -1.14
N PRO A 35 -2.97 -13.21 -2.06
CA PRO A 35 -1.57 -12.86 -1.84
C PRO A 35 -1.39 -11.36 -1.58
N VAL A 36 -0.63 -10.99 -0.55
CA VAL A 36 -0.23 -9.60 -0.33
C VAL A 36 1.02 -9.33 -1.14
N LEU A 37 0.92 -8.45 -2.13
CA LEU A 37 2.01 -8.09 -3.05
C LEU A 37 3.05 -7.20 -2.39
N GLY A 38 2.66 -6.44 -1.36
CA GLY A 38 3.52 -5.60 -0.56
C GLY A 38 2.76 -4.46 0.13
N MET A 39 3.54 -3.62 0.83
CA MET A 39 3.05 -2.42 1.52
C MET A 39 3.53 -1.15 0.85
N VAL A 40 2.75 -0.08 1.03
CA VAL A 40 3.09 1.30 0.68
C VAL A 40 3.00 2.15 1.92
N GLU A 41 4.06 2.91 2.23
CA GLU A 41 4.01 3.94 3.26
C GLU A 41 3.58 5.25 2.62
N ASN A 42 2.34 5.68 2.88
CA ASN A 42 1.82 6.95 2.41
C ASN A 42 2.02 8.03 3.48
N MET A 43 2.22 9.28 3.05
CA MET A 43 2.57 10.41 3.94
C MET A 43 3.83 10.12 4.77
N SER A 44 4.82 9.45 4.15
CA SER A 44 6.04 8.99 4.80
C SER A 44 6.87 10.15 5.36
N TYR A 45 7.02 11.21 4.58
CA TYR A 45 7.75 12.42 4.97
C TYR A 45 7.19 13.64 4.25
N PHE A 46 7.50 14.82 4.79
CA PHE A 46 7.25 16.12 4.17
C PHE A 46 8.58 16.82 3.88
N THR A 47 8.71 17.41 2.71
CA THR A 47 9.86 18.23 2.33
C THR A 47 9.35 19.62 1.94
N PRO A 48 9.72 20.70 2.67
CA PRO A 48 9.39 22.08 2.30
C PRO A 48 10.07 22.46 0.98
N GLU A 49 9.41 23.30 0.17
CA GLU A 49 10.00 23.78 -1.08
C GLU A 49 11.26 24.61 -0.85
N GLU A 50 11.32 25.35 0.27
CA GLU A 50 12.45 26.18 0.67
C GLU A 50 13.66 25.37 1.19
N LEU A 51 13.44 24.11 1.57
CA LEU A 51 14.43 23.22 2.12
C LEU A 51 14.34 21.83 1.48
N PRO A 52 14.66 21.70 0.17
CA PRO A 52 14.42 20.50 -0.61
C PRO A 52 15.21 19.26 -0.12
N ASP A 53 16.30 19.47 0.60
CA ASP A 53 17.13 18.39 1.15
C ASP A 53 16.66 17.90 2.54
N ASN A 54 15.68 18.60 3.15
CA ASN A 54 15.21 18.28 4.49
C ASN A 54 13.93 17.45 4.45
N LYS A 55 13.93 16.34 5.19
CA LYS A 55 12.75 15.49 5.39
C LYS A 55 12.23 15.64 6.82
N TYR A 56 10.93 15.87 6.94
CA TYR A 56 10.23 15.95 8.22
C TYR A 56 9.25 14.79 8.33
N TYR A 57 9.41 13.95 9.33
CA TYR A 57 8.59 12.75 9.55
C TYR A 57 7.42 13.05 10.47
N ILE A 58 6.45 13.81 9.96
CA ILE A 58 5.30 14.33 10.73
C ILE A 58 4.48 13.21 11.39
N PHE A 59 4.36 12.06 10.72
CA PHE A 59 3.58 10.92 11.18
C PHE A 59 4.42 9.74 11.71
N GLY A 60 5.71 9.93 11.89
CA GLY A 60 6.69 8.90 12.27
C GLY A 60 7.55 8.49 11.08
N GLU A 61 8.60 7.72 11.34
CA GLU A 61 9.60 7.31 10.36
C GLU A 61 9.63 5.79 10.21
N GLY A 62 9.52 5.30 8.96
CA GLY A 62 9.75 3.90 8.61
C GLY A 62 8.78 2.90 9.24
N GLY A 63 7.61 3.33 9.69
CA GLY A 63 6.65 2.46 10.37
C GLY A 63 6.13 1.32 9.49
N ALA A 64 5.74 1.62 8.25
CA ALA A 64 5.28 0.59 7.32
C ALA A 64 6.43 -0.30 6.83
N LYS A 65 7.64 0.25 6.72
CA LYS A 65 8.85 -0.54 6.42
C LYS A 65 9.10 -1.60 7.50
N GLY A 66 9.11 -1.20 8.77
CA GLY A 66 9.28 -2.13 9.89
C GLY A 66 8.18 -3.17 9.96
N LEU A 67 6.91 -2.80 9.67
CA LEU A 67 5.81 -3.76 9.62
C LEU A 67 5.96 -4.72 8.43
N ALA A 68 6.35 -4.24 7.26
CA ALA A 68 6.60 -5.08 6.09
C ALA A 68 7.68 -6.13 6.37
N GLU A 69 8.81 -5.72 6.96
CA GLU A 69 9.89 -6.62 7.40
C GLU A 69 9.37 -7.67 8.41
N GLN A 70 8.60 -7.25 9.42
CA GLN A 70 8.00 -8.14 10.41
C GLN A 70 7.06 -9.17 9.80
N MET A 71 6.32 -8.80 8.76
CA MET A 71 5.34 -9.65 8.09
C MET A 71 5.92 -10.43 6.90
N GLY A 72 7.19 -10.24 6.55
CA GLY A 72 7.84 -10.91 5.43
C GLY A 72 7.28 -10.51 4.06
N ILE A 73 6.81 -9.26 3.92
CA ILE A 73 6.30 -8.70 2.67
C ILE A 73 7.15 -7.52 2.20
N ASP A 74 7.15 -7.23 0.91
CA ASP A 74 7.97 -6.17 0.33
C ASP A 74 7.40 -4.77 0.65
N LEU A 75 8.27 -3.77 0.93
CA LEU A 75 7.89 -2.36 0.89
C LEU A 75 7.98 -1.89 -0.57
N LEU A 76 6.86 -1.46 -1.14
CA LEU A 76 6.78 -1.10 -2.56
C LEU A 76 7.16 0.36 -2.84
N ALA A 77 6.83 1.27 -1.92
CA ALA A 77 7.20 2.69 -2.01
C ALA A 77 6.96 3.43 -0.68
N GLU A 78 7.64 4.58 -0.56
CA GLU A 78 7.43 5.60 0.46
C GLU A 78 6.97 6.88 -0.24
N ILE A 79 5.68 7.21 -0.12
CA ILE A 79 5.07 8.35 -0.82
C ILE A 79 5.11 9.58 0.09
N PRO A 80 5.72 10.69 -0.34
CA PRO A 80 5.80 11.91 0.45
C PRO A 80 4.42 12.57 0.62
N LEU A 81 4.28 13.33 1.72
CA LEU A 81 3.17 14.25 1.90
C LEU A 81 3.43 15.52 1.08
N VAL A 82 2.61 15.78 0.06
CA VAL A 82 2.76 16.95 -0.83
C VAL A 82 1.40 17.61 -1.07
N GLN A 83 1.34 18.93 -0.87
CA GLN A 83 0.10 19.70 -1.02
C GLN A 83 -0.48 19.60 -2.45
N SER A 84 0.39 19.64 -3.46
CA SER A 84 -0.03 19.57 -4.87
C SER A 84 -0.74 18.26 -5.24
N VAL A 85 -0.50 17.18 -4.52
CA VAL A 85 -1.22 15.90 -4.71
C VAL A 85 -2.70 16.06 -4.34
N ARG A 86 -2.99 16.72 -3.21
CA ARG A 86 -4.37 17.03 -2.80
C ARG A 86 -5.04 17.94 -3.80
N GLU A 87 -4.40 19.05 -4.17
CA GLU A 87 -4.95 20.02 -5.13
C GLU A 87 -5.22 19.39 -6.49
N ALA A 88 -4.35 18.50 -6.92
CA ALA A 88 -4.51 17.74 -8.14
C ALA A 88 -5.71 16.80 -8.07
N ALA A 89 -5.86 16.07 -6.97
CA ALA A 89 -6.98 15.16 -6.74
C ALA A 89 -8.32 15.92 -6.70
N ASP A 90 -8.39 17.04 -5.97
CA ASP A 90 -9.57 17.89 -5.88
C ASP A 90 -9.99 18.46 -7.25
N ALA A 91 -9.02 18.71 -8.14
CA ALA A 91 -9.25 19.17 -9.50
C ALA A 91 -9.48 18.04 -10.51
N GLY A 92 -9.53 16.79 -10.08
CA GLY A 92 -9.69 15.62 -10.96
C GLY A 92 -8.50 15.38 -11.89
N ARG A 93 -7.32 15.87 -11.54
CA ARG A 93 -6.07 15.72 -12.32
C ARG A 93 -5.10 14.82 -11.57
N PRO A 94 -4.79 13.60 -12.05
CA PRO A 94 -3.85 12.70 -11.37
C PRO A 94 -2.46 13.35 -11.19
N ALA A 95 -1.91 13.30 -9.99
CA ALA A 95 -0.61 13.91 -9.69
C ALA A 95 0.53 13.35 -10.57
N VAL A 96 0.45 12.06 -10.94
CA VAL A 96 1.42 11.40 -11.82
C VAL A 96 1.50 12.00 -13.23
N LEU A 97 0.47 12.71 -13.68
CA LEU A 97 0.43 13.36 -15.00
C LEU A 97 0.90 14.83 -14.98
N GLN A 98 1.34 15.36 -13.84
CA GLN A 98 1.71 16.76 -13.68
C GLN A 98 3.21 17.05 -13.90
N GLY A 99 3.87 16.29 -14.77
CA GLY A 99 5.29 16.42 -15.06
C GLY A 99 6.19 15.61 -14.13
N ALA A 100 7.50 15.83 -14.22
CA ALA A 100 8.52 15.07 -13.47
C ALA A 100 8.73 15.64 -12.05
N THR A 101 7.67 15.77 -11.27
CA THR A 101 7.78 16.13 -9.85
C THR A 101 8.30 14.97 -9.02
N PRO A 102 8.98 15.19 -7.88
CA PRO A 102 9.45 14.10 -7.02
C PRO A 102 8.34 13.10 -6.66
N VAL A 103 7.15 13.58 -6.31
CA VAL A 103 6.01 12.70 -5.99
C VAL A 103 5.50 11.92 -7.19
N ALA A 104 5.49 12.52 -8.40
CA ALA A 104 5.10 11.81 -9.61
C ALA A 104 6.08 10.67 -9.94
N LEU A 105 7.38 10.89 -9.71
CA LEU A 105 8.41 9.86 -9.87
C LEU A 105 8.22 8.71 -8.86
N GLU A 106 7.92 9.02 -7.60
CA GLU A 106 7.63 7.98 -6.58
C GLU A 106 6.37 7.18 -6.92
N LEU A 107 5.31 7.82 -7.42
CA LEU A 107 4.11 7.12 -7.88
C LEU A 107 4.39 6.22 -9.11
N LEU A 108 5.26 6.65 -10.03
CA LEU A 108 5.70 5.82 -11.15
C LEU A 108 6.57 4.65 -10.69
N ASN A 109 7.46 4.87 -9.71
CA ASN A 109 8.25 3.80 -9.10
C ASN A 109 7.35 2.78 -8.39
N LEU A 110 6.36 3.26 -7.64
CA LEU A 110 5.35 2.38 -7.04
C LEU A 110 4.67 1.51 -8.10
N ALA A 111 4.22 2.11 -9.21
CA ALA A 111 3.57 1.35 -10.28
C ALA A 111 4.48 0.26 -10.87
N LYS A 112 5.76 0.58 -11.10
CA LYS A 112 6.77 -0.41 -11.57
C LYS A 112 6.97 -1.54 -10.56
N ASN A 113 7.09 -1.21 -9.27
CA ASN A 113 7.28 -2.20 -8.21
C ASN A 113 6.05 -3.12 -8.07
N VAL A 114 4.83 -2.57 -8.21
CA VAL A 114 3.59 -3.37 -8.24
C VAL A 114 3.58 -4.32 -9.44
N VAL A 115 3.95 -3.87 -10.64
CA VAL A 115 4.04 -4.74 -11.83
C VAL A 115 5.04 -5.87 -11.58
N THR A 116 6.23 -5.56 -11.07
CA THR A 116 7.25 -6.57 -10.73
C THR A 116 6.74 -7.56 -9.68
N ALA A 117 6.04 -7.10 -8.66
CA ALA A 117 5.45 -7.97 -7.64
C ALA A 117 4.37 -8.89 -8.22
N ILE A 118 3.55 -8.40 -9.16
CA ILE A 118 2.56 -9.20 -9.89
C ILE A 118 3.26 -10.29 -10.74
N GLU A 119 4.30 -9.92 -11.48
CA GLU A 119 5.07 -10.86 -12.30
C GLU A 119 5.69 -11.97 -11.43
N LYS A 120 6.36 -11.61 -10.35
CA LYS A 120 6.93 -12.54 -9.36
C LYS A 120 5.86 -13.48 -8.79
N ARG A 121 4.72 -12.92 -8.39
CA ARG A 121 3.58 -13.68 -7.90
C ARG A 121 3.07 -14.69 -8.93
N ASN A 122 2.88 -14.27 -10.18
CA ASN A 122 2.32 -15.11 -11.26
C ASN A 122 3.25 -16.26 -11.67
N VAL A 123 4.57 -16.12 -11.43
CA VAL A 123 5.53 -17.21 -11.62
C VAL A 123 5.49 -18.22 -10.46
N SER A 124 5.26 -17.74 -9.23
CA SER A 124 5.40 -18.55 -8.00
C SER A 124 4.11 -19.18 -7.49
N LEU A 125 2.94 -18.63 -7.88
CA LEU A 125 1.63 -19.06 -7.37
C LEU A 125 0.65 -19.36 -8.51
N PRO A 126 -0.26 -20.33 -8.32
CA PRO A 126 -1.33 -20.59 -9.28
C PRO A 126 -2.29 -19.39 -9.40
N PRO A 127 -3.11 -19.31 -10.44
CA PRO A 127 -4.20 -18.34 -10.53
C PRO A 127 -5.08 -18.39 -9.27
N THR A 128 -5.47 -17.22 -8.76
CA THR A 128 -6.40 -17.14 -7.63
C THR A 128 -7.81 -17.59 -8.08
N SER A 129 -8.49 -18.34 -7.23
CA SER A 129 -9.91 -18.62 -7.40
C SER A 129 -10.77 -17.41 -7.02
N ALA A 130 -11.99 -17.32 -7.55
CA ALA A 130 -12.95 -16.32 -7.06
C ALA A 130 -13.28 -16.62 -5.59
N VAL A 131 -13.27 -15.60 -4.75
CA VAL A 131 -13.78 -15.74 -3.37
C VAL A 131 -15.28 -15.94 -3.44
N GLU A 132 -15.75 -17.11 -3.03
CA GLU A 132 -17.18 -17.39 -2.92
C GLU A 132 -17.67 -16.76 -1.60
N THR A 133 -18.56 -15.78 -1.71
CA THR A 133 -19.28 -15.26 -0.55
C THR A 133 -20.35 -16.29 -0.17
N THR A 134 -20.10 -17.08 0.87
CA THR A 134 -21.13 -17.92 1.45
C THR A 134 -22.13 -17.03 2.19
N ASN A 135 -23.42 -17.10 1.80
CA ASN A 135 -24.53 -16.44 2.50
C ASN A 135 -24.88 -17.11 3.84
N GLU A 136 -24.07 -18.03 4.31
CA GLU A 136 -24.25 -18.60 5.66
C GLU A 136 -23.77 -17.61 6.70
N ALA A 137 -24.72 -16.84 7.22
CA ALA A 137 -24.54 -16.05 8.43
C ALA A 137 -24.23 -17.03 9.60
N GLY A 138 -22.95 -17.25 9.83
CA GLY A 138 -22.46 -18.06 10.94
C GLY A 138 -22.61 -17.34 12.29
N CYS A 139 -23.81 -16.96 12.67
CA CYS A 139 -24.20 -16.71 14.05
C CYS A 139 -24.85 -17.97 14.61
N SER A 140 -24.03 -18.97 14.92
CA SER A 140 -24.47 -20.05 15.83
C SER A 140 -24.31 -19.52 17.25
N THR A 141 -25.37 -18.98 17.81
CA THR A 141 -25.52 -18.80 19.26
C THR A 141 -25.53 -20.17 19.93
N LYS A 142 -24.51 -20.43 20.71
CA LYS A 142 -24.54 -21.34 21.85
C LYS A 142 -24.20 -20.59 23.11
#